data_3e3a659a55985b84ecd101d0e605a721
#
_entry.id   3e3a659a55985b84ecd101d0e605a721
#
_cell.length_a   1.000
_cell.length_b   1.000
_cell.length_c   1.000
_cell.angle_alpha   90.00
_cell.angle_beta   90.00
_cell.angle_gamma   90.00
#
_symmetry.space_group_name_H-M   'P 1'
#
loop_
_entity.id
_entity.type
_entity.pdbx_description
1 polymer ?
#
loop_
_entity_poly.entity_id
_entity_poly.type
_entity_poly.pdbx_seq_one_letter_code
_entity_poly.pdbx_strand_id
1 'polypeptide(L)'
;MKRIYKEMKRLSMLFLLISQLFTLVSCVEEEEYANTPKGNFEALWRIMDEHYCFFDLKKQELGVDWNNVHARYSAQVSDNMSNEQLFEFLSNMIGELKDGHVNLSASFDYGRNWSWKENFPANFSDTLQRKYLGTDYHISSGLKYRILENNIGYIYCGSFEKSFGAGNLDEILFYLAPCNSLIIDVRNNGGGMITSAQTLAARFTNERTLVGYMQHKTGTTHNCFSELRAQYLEPAKGIRWQKKVCVLTNRSTYSAANEFVKYMKTLGATIIGDKTGGGAGMPFSNELPNGWGVRFSACPMYDNHQNSTEFGIEPTIKTDIQSSDFQKQIDTIIETAFSIK
;
A
#
# COMPACT_ATOMS: atom_id res chain seq x y z
N MET A 1 55.19 40.47 -7.17
CA MET A 1 54.82 39.24 -6.45
C MET A 1 54.12 39.45 -5.09
N LYS A 2 54.66 40.21 -4.15
CA LYS A 2 54.11 40.44 -2.79
C LYS A 2 52.70 41.08 -2.78
N ARG A 3 52.35 41.94 -3.75
CA ARG A 3 51.06 42.62 -3.86
C ARG A 3 49.95 41.67 -4.35
N ILE A 4 50.24 40.81 -5.32
CA ILE A 4 49.32 39.80 -5.86
C ILE A 4 49.02 38.75 -4.81
N TYR A 5 50.01 38.32 -4.04
CA TYR A 5 49.79 37.35 -2.94
C TYR A 5 48.90 37.92 -1.81
N LYS A 6 48.99 39.22 -1.52
CA LYS A 6 48.17 39.90 -0.52
C LYS A 6 46.70 40.03 -0.99
N GLU A 7 46.46 40.29 -2.26
CA GLU A 7 45.12 40.35 -2.84
C GLU A 7 44.48 38.95 -2.94
N MET A 8 45.24 37.94 -3.33
CA MET A 8 44.75 36.54 -3.31
C MET A 8 44.37 36.07 -1.89
N LYS A 9 45.12 36.41 -0.87
CA LYS A 9 44.80 36.12 0.53
C LYS A 9 43.49 36.81 1.00
N ARG A 10 43.29 38.07 0.57
CA ARG A 10 42.05 38.80 0.87
C ARG A 10 40.85 38.21 0.16
N LEU A 11 41.00 37.81 -1.09
CA LEU A 11 39.92 37.13 -1.85
C LEU A 11 39.59 35.77 -1.25
N SER A 12 40.59 34.98 -0.84
CA SER A 12 40.40 33.68 -0.19
C SER A 12 39.71 33.81 1.17
N MET A 13 40.08 34.84 1.95
CA MET A 13 39.43 35.11 3.24
C MET A 13 37.98 35.59 3.08
N LEU A 14 37.71 36.39 2.04
CA LEU A 14 36.33 36.82 1.70
C LEU A 14 35.48 35.65 1.26
N PHE A 15 36.03 34.74 0.47
CA PHE A 15 35.35 33.51 0.04
C PHE A 15 35.05 32.56 1.19
N LEU A 16 35.97 32.45 2.18
CA LEU A 16 35.74 31.67 3.40
C LEU A 16 34.65 32.30 4.29
N LEU A 17 34.64 33.63 4.41
CA LEU A 17 33.61 34.35 5.17
C LEU A 17 32.21 34.23 4.51
N ILE A 18 32.12 34.29 3.17
CA ILE A 18 30.86 34.11 2.42
C ILE A 18 30.41 32.66 2.52
N SER A 19 31.33 31.67 2.45
CA SER A 19 30.99 30.24 2.65
C SER A 19 30.45 29.95 4.05
N GLN A 20 30.94 30.61 5.09
CA GLN A 20 30.43 30.48 6.46
C GLN A 20 29.06 31.16 6.66
N LEU A 21 28.70 32.20 5.88
CA LEU A 21 27.38 32.81 5.92
C LEU A 21 26.29 31.89 5.31
N PHE A 22 26.64 31.05 4.33
CA PHE A 22 25.70 30.11 3.73
C PHE A 22 25.43 28.86 4.57
N THR A 23 26.22 28.57 5.60
CA THR A 23 26.01 27.43 6.50
C THR A 23 25.06 27.73 7.67
N LEU A 24 24.60 28.99 7.81
CA LEU A 24 23.72 29.40 8.92
C LEU A 24 22.22 29.53 8.54
N VAL A 25 21.84 29.14 7.34
CA VAL A 25 20.43 29.27 6.87
C VAL A 25 19.80 27.90 6.59
N SER A 26 20.11 26.88 7.38
CA SER A 26 19.41 25.60 7.34
C SER A 26 18.97 25.18 8.75
N CYS A 27 18.38 26.09 9.50
CA CYS A 27 17.46 25.72 10.56
C CYS A 27 16.06 25.88 9.96
N VAL A 28 15.47 24.81 9.47
CA VAL A 28 14.03 24.65 9.51
C VAL A 28 13.71 24.68 11.00
N GLU A 29 13.05 25.73 11.52
CA GLU A 29 12.47 25.71 12.85
C GLU A 29 11.36 24.63 12.78
N GLU A 30 11.67 23.42 13.27
CA GLU A 30 10.62 22.47 13.58
C GLU A 30 9.83 23.06 14.74
N GLU A 31 8.51 23.25 14.57
CA GLU A 31 7.65 23.66 15.66
C GLU A 31 7.71 22.58 16.75
N GLU A 32 8.36 22.88 17.87
CA GLU A 32 8.43 21.99 19.03
C GLU A 32 7.09 22.06 19.79
N TYR A 33 6.28 21.03 19.66
CA TYR A 33 5.07 20.88 20.46
C TYR A 33 5.41 20.35 21.86
N ALA A 34 4.75 20.91 22.87
CA ALA A 34 4.92 20.44 24.24
C ALA A 34 4.39 19.00 24.40
N ASN A 35 5.08 18.18 25.21
CA ASN A 35 4.60 16.85 25.55
C ASN A 35 3.46 16.92 26.59
N THR A 36 2.32 17.47 26.18
CA THR A 36 1.04 17.50 26.87
C THR A 36 -0.03 16.89 25.97
N PRO A 37 -1.21 16.51 26.49
CA PRO A 37 -2.31 16.04 25.65
C PRO A 37 -2.65 16.99 24.51
N LYS A 38 -2.76 18.31 24.77
CA LYS A 38 -3.01 19.30 23.72
C LYS A 38 -1.85 19.43 22.74
N GLY A 39 -0.60 19.41 23.22
CA GLY A 39 0.56 19.49 22.36
C GLY A 39 0.69 18.26 21.45
N ASN A 40 0.41 17.06 21.95
CA ASN A 40 0.38 15.85 21.11
C ASN A 40 -0.78 15.85 20.10
N PHE A 41 -1.93 16.42 20.45
CA PHE A 41 -3.04 16.61 19.53
C PHE A 41 -2.66 17.55 18.38
N GLU A 42 -2.09 18.71 18.67
CA GLU A 42 -1.68 19.69 17.63
C GLU A 42 -0.56 19.11 16.76
N ALA A 43 0.41 18.42 17.35
CA ALA A 43 1.48 17.74 16.62
C ALA A 43 0.91 16.69 15.65
N LEU A 44 -0.02 15.83 16.12
CA LEU A 44 -0.65 14.83 15.25
C LEU A 44 -1.43 15.47 14.12
N TRP A 45 -2.24 16.49 14.44
CA TRP A 45 -3.02 17.19 13.42
C TRP A 45 -2.11 17.81 12.36
N ARG A 46 -1.02 18.45 12.77
CA ARG A 46 -0.06 19.11 11.90
C ARG A 46 0.72 18.11 11.02
N ILE A 47 1.20 17.01 11.61
CA ILE A 47 1.85 15.93 10.86
C ILE A 47 0.94 15.42 9.75
N MET A 48 -0.33 15.16 10.08
CA MET A 48 -1.29 14.72 9.10
C MET A 48 -1.58 15.80 8.06
N ASP A 49 -1.82 17.05 8.47
CA ASP A 49 -2.13 18.17 7.58
C ASP A 49 -1.06 18.39 6.50
N GLU A 50 0.20 18.31 6.89
CA GLU A 50 1.32 18.55 5.98
C GLU A 50 1.69 17.34 5.11
N HIS A 51 1.47 16.12 5.59
CA HIS A 51 2.07 14.94 4.98
C HIS A 51 1.07 13.93 4.40
N TYR A 52 -0.17 13.87 4.90
CA TYR A 52 -1.17 12.95 4.38
C TYR A 52 -1.60 13.32 2.95
N CYS A 53 -1.64 12.34 2.06
CA CYS A 53 -1.78 12.62 0.62
C CYS A 53 -3.21 12.56 0.06
N PHE A 54 -4.22 12.17 0.86
CA PHE A 54 -5.56 11.92 0.32
C PHE A 54 -6.65 12.86 0.86
N PHE A 55 -6.32 14.02 1.43
CA PHE A 55 -7.35 14.89 2.01
C PHE A 55 -8.44 15.31 1.01
N ASP A 56 -8.07 15.72 -0.20
CA ASP A 56 -9.04 16.10 -1.23
C ASP A 56 -9.93 14.92 -1.63
N LEU A 57 -9.32 13.73 -1.79
CA LEU A 57 -10.05 12.50 -2.10
C LEU A 57 -10.99 12.08 -0.95
N LYS A 58 -10.54 12.15 0.32
CA LYS A 58 -11.38 11.82 1.48
C LYS A 58 -12.49 12.83 1.67
N LYS A 59 -12.23 14.10 1.36
CA LYS A 59 -13.29 15.15 1.38
C LYS A 59 -14.34 14.88 0.31
N GLN A 60 -13.92 14.55 -0.91
CA GLN A 60 -14.83 14.24 -2.03
C GLN A 60 -15.67 12.99 -1.74
N GLU A 61 -15.06 11.89 -1.32
CA GLU A 61 -15.70 10.57 -1.24
C GLU A 61 -16.38 10.30 0.11
N LEU A 62 -15.90 10.89 1.20
CA LEU A 62 -16.38 10.64 2.55
C LEU A 62 -16.93 11.90 3.25
N GLY A 63 -16.77 13.08 2.64
CA GLY A 63 -17.15 14.36 3.26
C GLY A 63 -16.24 14.78 4.42
N VAL A 64 -15.05 14.17 4.57
CA VAL A 64 -14.12 14.48 5.67
C VAL A 64 -13.31 15.72 5.33
N ASP A 65 -13.61 16.83 5.99
CA ASP A 65 -12.83 18.05 5.93
C ASP A 65 -11.89 18.14 7.14
N TRP A 66 -10.58 18.14 6.89
CA TRP A 66 -9.58 18.03 7.95
C TRP A 66 -9.55 19.24 8.90
N ASN A 67 -9.85 20.44 8.40
CA ASN A 67 -9.98 21.63 9.24
C ASN A 67 -11.22 21.54 10.16
N ASN A 68 -12.32 20.99 9.68
CA ASN A 68 -13.50 20.75 10.50
C ASN A 68 -13.24 19.64 11.54
N VAL A 69 -12.43 18.64 11.22
CA VAL A 69 -11.97 17.63 12.19
C VAL A 69 -11.17 18.32 13.30
N HIS A 70 -10.19 19.16 12.96
CA HIS A 70 -9.43 19.94 13.95
C HIS A 70 -10.36 20.74 14.88
N ALA A 71 -11.27 21.53 14.30
CA ALA A 71 -12.19 22.38 15.09
C ALA A 71 -13.03 21.57 16.08
N ARG A 72 -13.51 20.38 15.69
CA ARG A 72 -14.31 19.50 16.57
C ARG A 72 -13.49 18.88 17.69
N TYR A 73 -12.28 18.41 17.39
CA TYR A 73 -11.43 17.72 18.35
C TYR A 73 -10.68 18.70 19.26
N SER A 74 -10.23 19.86 18.76
CA SER A 74 -9.59 20.90 19.58
C SER A 74 -10.51 21.45 20.69
N ALA A 75 -11.82 21.48 20.45
CA ALA A 75 -12.81 21.88 21.46
C ALA A 75 -12.98 20.86 22.60
N GLN A 76 -12.49 19.61 22.44
CA GLN A 76 -12.71 18.51 23.36
C GLN A 76 -11.43 18.05 24.07
N VAL A 77 -10.24 18.25 23.46
CA VAL A 77 -8.97 17.83 24.06
C VAL A 77 -8.69 18.59 25.35
N SER A 78 -8.24 17.87 26.37
CA SER A 78 -7.92 18.44 27.68
C SER A 78 -6.58 17.90 28.19
N ASP A 79 -5.77 18.77 28.81
CA ASP A 79 -4.51 18.37 29.43
C ASP A 79 -4.68 17.46 30.65
N ASN A 80 -5.92 17.23 31.09
CA ASN A 80 -6.25 16.26 32.15
C ASN A 80 -6.51 14.83 31.63
N MET A 81 -6.42 14.57 30.32
CA MET A 81 -6.58 13.23 29.75
C MET A 81 -5.46 12.31 30.21
N SER A 82 -5.81 11.07 30.60
CA SER A 82 -4.82 10.01 30.77
C SER A 82 -4.23 9.60 29.40
N ASN A 83 -3.11 8.84 29.41
CA ASN A 83 -2.51 8.35 28.16
C ASN A 83 -3.49 7.48 27.35
N GLU A 84 -4.27 6.63 28.02
CA GLU A 84 -5.25 5.76 27.37
C GLU A 84 -6.40 6.59 26.75
N GLN A 85 -6.89 7.60 27.48
CA GLN A 85 -7.92 8.51 26.97
C GLN A 85 -7.43 9.32 25.78
N LEU A 86 -6.20 9.84 25.87
CA LEU A 86 -5.59 10.57 24.77
C LEU A 86 -5.38 9.67 23.55
N PHE A 87 -4.90 8.43 23.75
CA PHE A 87 -4.66 7.48 22.67
C PHE A 87 -5.96 7.15 21.91
N GLU A 88 -7.03 6.82 22.64
CA GLU A 88 -8.35 6.58 22.05
C GLU A 88 -8.86 7.82 21.30
N PHE A 89 -8.74 8.99 21.92
CA PHE A 89 -9.16 10.26 21.33
C PHE A 89 -8.44 10.55 20.02
N LEU A 90 -7.12 10.45 19.97
CA LEU A 90 -6.31 10.68 18.79
C LEU A 90 -6.54 9.60 17.72
N SER A 91 -6.68 8.34 18.13
CA SER A 91 -7.01 7.23 17.22
C SER A 91 -8.36 7.44 16.54
N ASN A 92 -9.37 7.93 17.27
CA ASN A 92 -10.68 8.25 16.73
C ASN A 92 -10.60 9.41 15.72
N MET A 93 -9.79 10.43 16.00
CA MET A 93 -9.58 11.55 15.09
C MET A 93 -9.03 11.12 13.74
N ILE A 94 -7.92 10.39 13.74
CA ILE A 94 -7.33 9.93 12.47
C ILE A 94 -8.14 8.80 11.81
N GLY A 95 -8.92 8.06 12.59
CA GLY A 95 -9.83 7.02 12.12
C GLY A 95 -10.95 7.53 11.20
N GLU A 96 -11.31 8.83 11.28
CA GLU A 96 -12.28 9.44 10.37
C GLU A 96 -11.85 9.38 8.91
N LEU A 97 -10.55 9.31 8.64
CA LEU A 97 -10.00 9.19 7.29
C LEU A 97 -10.30 7.83 6.64
N LYS A 98 -10.67 6.80 7.42
CA LYS A 98 -10.97 5.44 6.95
C LYS A 98 -9.91 4.92 5.99
N ASP A 99 -8.65 5.09 6.35
CA ASP A 99 -7.48 4.63 5.61
C ASP A 99 -6.74 3.58 6.44
N GLY A 100 -6.56 2.38 5.88
CA GLY A 100 -5.88 1.28 6.57
C GLY A 100 -4.38 1.52 6.79
N HIS A 101 -3.78 2.50 6.11
CA HIS A 101 -2.41 2.93 6.34
C HIS A 101 -2.29 4.01 7.43
N VAL A 102 -3.41 4.60 7.89
CA VAL A 102 -3.42 5.59 8.97
C VAL A 102 -3.56 4.87 10.30
N ASN A 103 -2.50 4.94 11.10
CA ASN A 103 -2.39 4.22 12.37
C ASN A 103 -1.68 5.07 13.40
N LEU A 104 -2.09 4.93 14.67
CA LEU A 104 -1.39 5.42 15.84
C LEU A 104 -0.86 4.22 16.63
N SER A 105 0.39 4.26 17.08
CA SER A 105 1.02 3.17 17.84
C SER A 105 1.63 3.68 19.14
N ALA A 106 1.33 3.00 20.21
CA ALA A 106 1.94 3.18 21.52
C ALA A 106 2.43 1.83 22.05
N SER A 107 3.17 1.83 23.16
CA SER A 107 3.65 0.58 23.77
C SER A 107 2.53 -0.31 24.29
N PHE A 108 1.34 0.22 24.51
CA PHE A 108 0.19 -0.45 25.12
C PHE A 108 -0.99 -0.67 24.16
N ASP A 109 -1.05 0.01 23.01
CA ASP A 109 -2.16 -0.12 22.07
C ASP A 109 -1.78 0.25 20.63
N TYR A 110 -2.66 -0.11 19.68
CA TYR A 110 -2.52 0.14 18.26
C TYR A 110 -3.87 0.61 17.66
N GLY A 111 -3.97 1.91 17.39
CA GLY A 111 -5.14 2.54 16.77
C GLY A 111 -5.16 2.33 15.27
N ARG A 112 -6.29 1.83 14.74
CA ARG A 112 -6.48 1.51 13.33
C ARG A 112 -7.94 1.62 12.91
N ASN A 113 -8.16 1.80 11.62
CA ASN A 113 -9.48 1.63 11.02
C ASN A 113 -9.43 0.56 9.91
N TRP A 114 -10.20 -0.51 10.05
CA TRP A 114 -10.27 -1.62 9.11
C TRP A 114 -11.68 -1.84 8.54
N SER A 115 -12.56 -0.85 8.64
CA SER A 115 -13.93 -0.91 8.12
C SER A 115 -14.01 -1.23 6.62
N TRP A 116 -12.94 -0.93 5.86
CA TRP A 116 -12.80 -1.26 4.44
C TRP A 116 -12.84 -2.78 4.16
N LYS A 117 -12.57 -3.63 5.15
CA LYS A 117 -12.67 -5.10 5.04
C LYS A 117 -13.65 -5.72 6.02
N GLU A 118 -13.75 -5.21 7.24
CA GLU A 118 -14.51 -5.83 8.34
C GLU A 118 -16.02 -5.76 8.12
N ASN A 119 -16.49 -4.76 7.37
CA ASN A 119 -17.92 -4.58 7.05
C ASN A 119 -18.37 -5.36 5.79
N PHE A 120 -17.53 -6.25 5.25
CA PHE A 120 -17.78 -6.98 4.02
C PHE A 120 -17.60 -8.49 4.21
N PRO A 121 -18.19 -9.33 3.33
CA PRO A 121 -17.95 -10.77 3.34
C PRO A 121 -16.46 -11.08 3.23
N ALA A 122 -15.99 -12.04 4.02
CA ALA A 122 -14.57 -12.43 4.01
C ALA A 122 -14.12 -12.99 2.65
N ASN A 123 -15.02 -13.67 1.94
CA ASN A 123 -14.78 -14.29 0.62
C ASN A 123 -13.49 -15.13 0.55
N PHE A 124 -13.13 -15.72 1.69
CA PHE A 124 -11.99 -16.60 1.83
C PHE A 124 -12.21 -17.54 3.02
N SER A 125 -11.74 -18.77 2.88
CA SER A 125 -11.69 -19.76 3.95
C SER A 125 -10.43 -20.62 3.80
N ASP A 126 -9.61 -20.65 4.84
CA ASP A 126 -8.42 -21.52 4.90
C ASP A 126 -8.79 -23.00 4.70
N THR A 127 -9.95 -23.44 5.20
CA THR A 127 -10.43 -24.80 5.06
C THR A 127 -10.74 -25.10 3.60
N LEU A 128 -11.45 -24.21 2.89
CA LEU A 128 -11.73 -24.40 1.47
C LEU A 128 -10.46 -24.35 0.64
N GLN A 129 -9.59 -23.37 0.86
CA GLN A 129 -8.31 -23.28 0.14
C GLN A 129 -7.48 -24.55 0.33
N ARG A 130 -7.39 -25.07 1.56
CA ARG A 130 -6.64 -26.29 1.86
C ARG A 130 -7.19 -27.50 1.12
N LYS A 131 -8.50 -27.57 0.90
CA LYS A 131 -9.12 -28.63 0.09
C LYS A 131 -8.60 -28.60 -1.37
N TYR A 132 -8.52 -27.42 -1.99
CA TYR A 132 -8.00 -27.29 -3.36
C TYR A 132 -6.47 -27.51 -3.42
N LEU A 133 -5.73 -27.03 -2.43
CA LEU A 133 -4.29 -27.27 -2.36
C LEU A 133 -3.96 -28.77 -2.08
N GLY A 134 -4.82 -29.48 -1.36
CA GLY A 134 -4.53 -30.87 -0.95
C GLY A 134 -3.38 -30.96 0.05
N THR A 135 -2.66 -32.08 0.04
CA THR A 135 -1.53 -32.36 0.92
C THR A 135 -0.19 -32.38 0.19
N ASP A 136 -0.22 -32.36 -1.13
CA ASP A 136 0.92 -32.55 -2.06
C ASP A 136 1.28 -31.27 -2.83
N TYR A 137 0.87 -30.11 -2.32
CA TYR A 137 1.26 -28.83 -2.90
C TYR A 137 2.74 -28.51 -2.62
N HIS A 138 3.32 -27.71 -3.49
CA HIS A 138 4.69 -27.23 -3.36
C HIS A 138 4.74 -25.84 -2.71
N ILE A 139 5.89 -25.49 -2.13
CA ILE A 139 6.15 -24.15 -1.57
C ILE A 139 7.51 -23.67 -2.10
N SER A 140 7.53 -22.47 -2.71
CA SER A 140 8.77 -21.79 -3.07
C SER A 140 8.64 -20.30 -2.76
N SER A 141 9.59 -19.72 -2.03
CA SER A 141 9.56 -18.32 -1.55
C SER A 141 8.25 -17.91 -0.83
N GLY A 142 7.58 -18.84 -0.13
CA GLY A 142 6.32 -18.61 0.56
C GLY A 142 5.07 -18.69 -0.34
N LEU A 143 5.23 -18.84 -1.65
CA LEU A 143 4.14 -19.12 -2.57
C LEU A 143 3.79 -20.61 -2.51
N LYS A 144 2.50 -20.92 -2.30
CA LYS A 144 2.00 -22.30 -2.36
C LYS A 144 1.45 -22.54 -3.76
N TYR A 145 1.82 -23.65 -4.40
CA TYR A 145 1.40 -23.91 -5.77
C TYR A 145 1.21 -25.40 -6.06
N ARG A 146 0.29 -25.67 -7.00
CA ARG A 146 0.06 -27.01 -7.56
C ARG A 146 -0.71 -26.93 -8.88
N ILE A 147 -0.82 -28.06 -9.55
CA ILE A 147 -1.72 -28.27 -10.69
C ILE A 147 -3.04 -28.79 -10.15
N LEU A 148 -4.14 -28.06 -10.41
CA LEU A 148 -5.50 -28.42 -10.07
C LEU A 148 -6.12 -29.29 -11.19
N GLU A 149 -7.38 -29.70 -10.98
CA GLU A 149 -8.18 -30.36 -12.01
C GLU A 149 -8.23 -29.54 -13.30
N ASN A 150 -8.57 -30.19 -14.42
CA ASN A 150 -8.63 -29.56 -15.75
C ASN A 150 -7.30 -28.92 -16.22
N ASN A 151 -6.17 -29.35 -15.65
CA ASN A 151 -4.84 -28.85 -15.99
C ASN A 151 -4.69 -27.34 -15.79
N ILE A 152 -5.19 -26.84 -14.67
CA ILE A 152 -5.12 -25.43 -14.27
C ILE A 152 -4.04 -25.26 -13.19
N GLY A 153 -3.08 -24.36 -13.43
CA GLY A 153 -2.10 -23.99 -12.42
C GLY A 153 -2.74 -23.11 -11.34
N TYR A 154 -2.36 -23.34 -10.08
CA TYR A 154 -2.80 -22.50 -8.97
C TYR A 154 -1.60 -22.05 -8.14
N ILE A 155 -1.55 -20.74 -7.87
CA ILE A 155 -0.58 -20.11 -6.98
C ILE A 155 -1.36 -19.34 -5.91
N TYR A 156 -1.12 -19.65 -4.64
CA TYR A 156 -1.57 -18.81 -3.54
C TYR A 156 -0.42 -17.94 -3.05
N CYS A 157 -0.64 -16.63 -3.11
CA CYS A 157 0.25 -15.60 -2.59
C CYS A 157 -0.43 -14.87 -1.42
N GLY A 158 -0.20 -15.34 -0.20
CA GLY A 158 -0.83 -14.79 1.01
C GLY A 158 -0.19 -13.51 1.55
N SER A 159 1.01 -13.15 1.07
CA SER A 159 1.72 -11.93 1.51
C SER A 159 2.79 -11.52 0.50
N PHE A 160 3.06 -10.21 0.45
CA PHE A 160 4.21 -9.63 -0.26
C PHE A 160 5.30 -9.12 0.70
N GLU A 161 5.29 -9.50 1.96
CA GLU A 161 6.30 -9.08 2.96
C GLU A 161 7.70 -9.61 2.67
N LYS A 162 7.80 -10.74 1.96
CA LYS A 162 9.08 -11.34 1.58
C LYS A 162 9.36 -11.15 0.10
N SER A 163 10.63 -10.99 -0.26
CA SER A 163 11.06 -10.95 -1.66
C SER A 163 10.98 -12.31 -2.31
N PHE A 164 10.70 -12.33 -3.61
CA PHE A 164 10.75 -13.55 -4.42
C PHE A 164 12.08 -13.65 -5.16
N GLY A 165 12.80 -14.76 -4.98
CA GLY A 165 13.98 -15.04 -5.78
C GLY A 165 13.61 -15.36 -7.23
N ALA A 166 14.40 -14.90 -8.18
CA ALA A 166 14.16 -15.18 -9.60
C ALA A 166 14.09 -16.69 -9.90
N GLY A 167 15.00 -17.48 -9.35
CA GLY A 167 15.00 -18.93 -9.49
C GLY A 167 13.78 -19.60 -8.87
N ASN A 168 13.25 -19.08 -7.77
CA ASN A 168 12.03 -19.60 -7.15
C ASN A 168 10.80 -19.41 -8.07
N LEU A 169 10.68 -18.26 -8.69
CA LEU A 169 9.60 -18.01 -9.66
C LEU A 169 9.79 -18.83 -10.94
N ASP A 170 11.03 -19.05 -11.40
CA ASP A 170 11.31 -19.94 -12.53
C ASP A 170 10.91 -21.38 -12.22
N GLU A 171 11.21 -21.89 -11.02
CA GLU A 171 10.79 -23.21 -10.55
C GLU A 171 9.27 -23.38 -10.59
N ILE A 172 8.54 -22.42 -10.01
CA ILE A 172 7.06 -22.42 -9.99
C ILE A 172 6.50 -22.46 -11.41
N LEU A 173 6.94 -21.54 -12.28
CA LEU A 173 6.40 -21.41 -13.63
C LEU A 173 6.84 -22.59 -14.53
N PHE A 174 8.01 -23.19 -14.29
CA PHE A 174 8.43 -24.40 -14.96
C PHE A 174 7.53 -25.59 -14.59
N TYR A 175 7.25 -25.78 -13.30
CA TYR A 175 6.35 -26.83 -12.83
C TYR A 175 4.93 -26.67 -13.39
N LEU A 176 4.44 -25.44 -13.48
CA LEU A 176 3.11 -25.10 -14.00
C LEU A 176 3.07 -24.99 -15.53
N ALA A 177 4.19 -25.08 -16.24
CA ALA A 177 4.26 -24.90 -17.70
C ALA A 177 3.30 -25.79 -18.52
N PRO A 178 2.99 -27.04 -18.12
CA PRO A 178 2.01 -27.88 -18.82
C PRO A 178 0.57 -27.35 -18.73
N CYS A 179 0.23 -26.50 -17.73
CA CYS A 179 -1.13 -26.03 -17.50
C CYS A 179 -1.64 -25.15 -18.65
N ASN A 180 -2.95 -25.16 -18.85
CA ASN A 180 -3.65 -24.37 -19.90
C ASN A 180 -3.89 -22.93 -19.46
N SER A 181 -4.08 -22.69 -18.17
CA SER A 181 -4.33 -21.40 -17.54
C SER A 181 -3.76 -21.38 -16.11
N LEU A 182 -3.69 -20.19 -15.53
CA LEU A 182 -3.17 -19.98 -14.19
C LEU A 182 -4.17 -19.18 -13.34
N ILE A 183 -4.39 -19.61 -12.12
CA ILE A 183 -5.07 -18.87 -11.06
C ILE A 183 -4.02 -18.38 -10.07
N ILE A 184 -4.01 -17.07 -9.82
CA ILE A 184 -3.20 -16.45 -8.76
C ILE A 184 -4.16 -15.95 -7.69
N ASP A 185 -4.16 -16.59 -6.54
CA ASP A 185 -5.03 -16.24 -5.42
C ASP A 185 -4.29 -15.29 -4.47
N VAL A 186 -4.72 -14.02 -4.44
CA VAL A 186 -4.21 -12.98 -3.53
C VAL A 186 -5.26 -12.57 -2.49
N ARG A 187 -6.29 -13.39 -2.30
CA ARG A 187 -7.24 -13.16 -1.21
C ARG A 187 -6.53 -13.23 0.14
N ASN A 188 -6.93 -12.40 1.07
CA ASN A 188 -6.30 -12.21 2.39
C ASN A 188 -4.82 -11.76 2.35
N ASN A 189 -4.31 -11.30 1.20
CA ASN A 189 -3.00 -10.70 1.11
C ASN A 189 -3.07 -9.22 1.49
N GLY A 190 -2.63 -8.87 2.70
CA GLY A 190 -2.61 -7.50 3.22
C GLY A 190 -1.53 -6.59 2.61
N GLY A 191 -0.74 -7.10 1.67
CA GLY A 191 0.34 -6.35 1.01
C GLY A 191 1.74 -6.72 1.49
N GLY A 192 2.59 -5.72 1.61
CA GLY A 192 4.02 -5.83 1.92
C GLY A 192 4.86 -4.97 0.98
N MET A 193 5.91 -5.52 0.40
CA MET A 193 6.82 -4.80 -0.50
C MET A 193 6.25 -4.66 -1.91
N ILE A 194 6.16 -3.45 -2.42
CA ILE A 194 5.76 -3.17 -3.82
C ILE A 194 6.71 -3.87 -4.80
N THR A 195 7.99 -3.93 -4.49
CA THR A 195 9.00 -4.63 -5.31
C THR A 195 8.71 -6.12 -5.45
N SER A 196 8.15 -6.77 -4.43
CA SER A 196 7.73 -8.17 -4.51
C SER A 196 6.53 -8.34 -5.44
N ALA A 197 5.54 -7.45 -5.34
CA ALA A 197 4.40 -7.41 -6.26
C ALA A 197 4.83 -7.19 -7.72
N GLN A 198 5.76 -6.26 -7.96
CA GLN A 198 6.35 -6.02 -9.28
C GLN A 198 7.13 -7.24 -9.81
N THR A 199 7.93 -7.88 -8.95
CA THR A 199 8.73 -9.05 -9.33
C THR A 199 7.84 -10.22 -9.78
N LEU A 200 6.72 -10.45 -9.10
CA LEU A 200 5.75 -11.46 -9.51
C LEU A 200 5.03 -11.04 -10.81
N ALA A 201 4.52 -9.80 -10.88
CA ALA A 201 3.80 -9.30 -12.05
C ALA A 201 4.66 -9.26 -13.32
N ALA A 202 5.97 -9.03 -13.19
CA ALA A 202 6.93 -9.01 -14.30
C ALA A 202 7.01 -10.34 -15.06
N ARG A 203 6.50 -11.44 -14.48
CA ARG A 203 6.42 -12.77 -15.12
C ARG A 203 5.27 -12.87 -16.14
N PHE A 204 4.40 -11.86 -16.23
CA PHE A 204 3.19 -11.89 -17.05
C PHE A 204 3.20 -10.88 -18.20
N THR A 205 4.32 -10.22 -18.45
CA THR A 205 4.52 -9.35 -19.62
C THR A 205 5.76 -9.72 -20.42
N ASN A 206 5.74 -9.41 -21.73
CA ASN A 206 6.89 -9.54 -22.63
C ASN A 206 7.51 -8.21 -22.99
N GLU A 207 6.87 -7.12 -22.63
CA GLU A 207 7.30 -5.76 -22.99
C GLU A 207 7.24 -4.82 -21.78
N ARG A 208 7.96 -3.72 -21.86
CA ARG A 208 7.89 -2.64 -20.91
C ARG A 208 6.50 -2.00 -20.96
N THR A 209 5.72 -2.18 -19.91
CA THR A 209 4.31 -1.79 -19.85
C THR A 209 4.09 -0.67 -18.83
N LEU A 210 3.38 0.39 -19.21
CA LEU A 210 2.93 1.43 -18.30
C LEU A 210 1.82 0.85 -17.40
N VAL A 211 2.07 0.78 -16.09
CA VAL A 211 1.15 0.16 -15.13
C VAL A 211 0.56 1.14 -14.11
N GLY A 212 0.93 2.40 -14.20
CA GLY A 212 0.37 3.43 -13.34
C GLY A 212 1.25 4.66 -13.19
N TYR A 213 0.90 5.48 -12.23
CA TYR A 213 1.60 6.71 -11.88
C TYR A 213 1.73 6.85 -10.38
N MET A 214 2.66 7.68 -9.94
CA MET A 214 2.88 8.04 -8.54
C MET A 214 3.27 9.51 -8.43
N GLN A 215 2.86 10.13 -7.33
CA GLN A 215 3.31 11.47 -6.91
C GLN A 215 3.89 11.41 -5.50
N HIS A 216 4.56 12.46 -5.11
CA HIS A 216 4.97 12.71 -3.73
C HIS A 216 4.70 14.16 -3.38
N LYS A 217 4.51 14.46 -2.09
CA LYS A 217 4.36 15.82 -1.60
C LYS A 217 5.62 16.63 -1.86
N THR A 218 5.46 17.88 -2.27
CA THR A 218 6.55 18.84 -2.51
C THR A 218 6.43 20.10 -1.64
N GLY A 219 5.40 20.14 -0.79
CA GLY A 219 5.15 21.23 0.15
C GLY A 219 4.08 20.83 1.16
N THR A 220 3.77 21.72 2.08
CA THR A 220 2.90 21.47 3.25
C THR A 220 1.40 21.60 2.95
N THR A 221 1.00 22.22 1.83
CA THR A 221 -0.43 22.32 1.49
C THR A 221 -0.98 21.01 0.93
N HIS A 222 -2.28 20.74 1.11
CA HIS A 222 -2.91 19.46 0.79
C HIS A 222 -2.70 19.00 -0.65
N ASN A 223 -2.67 19.91 -1.61
CA ASN A 223 -2.58 19.65 -3.04
C ASN A 223 -1.19 19.93 -3.65
N CYS A 224 -0.16 20.14 -2.82
CA CYS A 224 1.18 20.41 -3.29
C CYS A 224 1.92 19.11 -3.60
N PHE A 225 1.82 18.64 -4.85
CA PHE A 225 2.42 17.39 -5.32
C PHE A 225 3.41 17.61 -6.45
N SER A 226 4.32 16.68 -6.62
CA SER A 226 5.19 16.58 -7.80
C SER A 226 4.37 16.31 -9.07
N GLU A 227 5.00 16.48 -10.24
CA GLU A 227 4.46 15.91 -11.48
C GLU A 227 4.22 14.40 -11.35
N LEU A 228 3.24 13.90 -12.12
CA LEU A 228 2.95 12.48 -12.20
C LEU A 228 4.16 11.72 -12.79
N ARG A 229 4.71 10.80 -12.02
CA ARG A 229 5.79 9.92 -12.47
C ARG A 229 5.23 8.59 -12.94
N ALA A 230 5.39 8.32 -14.23
CA ALA A 230 4.98 7.07 -14.84
C ALA A 230 5.72 5.87 -14.21
N GLN A 231 4.96 4.84 -13.86
CA GLN A 231 5.44 3.57 -13.33
C GLN A 231 5.38 2.52 -14.42
N TYR A 232 6.52 1.90 -14.72
CA TYR A 232 6.62 0.87 -15.72
C TYR A 232 6.97 -0.47 -15.10
N LEU A 233 6.38 -1.53 -15.63
CA LEU A 233 6.73 -2.90 -15.33
C LEU A 233 7.64 -3.41 -16.46
N GLU A 234 8.87 -3.78 -16.10
CA GLU A 234 9.81 -4.40 -17.03
C GLU A 234 9.60 -5.92 -17.05
N PRO A 235 9.67 -6.58 -18.22
CA PRO A 235 9.54 -8.03 -18.29
C PRO A 235 10.67 -8.74 -17.54
N ALA A 236 10.33 -9.80 -16.81
CA ALA A 236 11.34 -10.63 -16.14
C ALA A 236 12.29 -11.29 -17.16
N LYS A 237 13.56 -11.45 -16.76
CA LYS A 237 14.57 -12.14 -17.60
C LYS A 237 14.37 -13.64 -17.66
N GLY A 238 13.76 -14.25 -16.61
CA GLY A 238 13.51 -15.68 -16.52
C GLY A 238 12.22 -16.13 -17.20
N ILE A 239 11.66 -17.26 -16.77
CA ILE A 239 10.45 -17.84 -17.34
C ILE A 239 9.27 -16.87 -17.16
N ARG A 240 8.51 -16.67 -18.22
CA ARG A 240 7.32 -15.82 -18.26
C ARG A 240 6.09 -16.64 -18.66
N TRP A 241 4.96 -16.33 -18.06
CA TRP A 241 3.68 -16.95 -18.37
C TRP A 241 2.94 -16.18 -19.44
N GLN A 242 2.57 -16.84 -20.54
CA GLN A 242 1.94 -16.21 -21.70
C GLN A 242 0.54 -16.77 -22.00
N LYS A 243 0.01 -17.57 -21.10
CA LYS A 243 -1.34 -18.13 -21.23
C LYS A 243 -2.31 -17.34 -20.34
N LYS A 244 -3.59 -17.68 -20.35
CA LYS A 244 -4.62 -17.03 -19.55
C LYS A 244 -4.29 -17.01 -18.07
N VAL A 245 -4.61 -15.90 -17.41
CA VAL A 245 -4.45 -15.70 -15.96
C VAL A 245 -5.73 -15.16 -15.37
N CYS A 246 -6.17 -15.78 -14.29
CA CYS A 246 -7.18 -15.23 -13.38
C CYS A 246 -6.51 -14.82 -12.06
N VAL A 247 -6.91 -13.69 -11.49
CA VAL A 247 -6.47 -13.25 -10.16
C VAL A 247 -7.67 -13.20 -9.24
N LEU A 248 -7.60 -13.92 -8.11
CA LEU A 248 -8.68 -13.95 -7.12
C LEU A 248 -8.46 -12.90 -6.05
N THR A 249 -9.49 -12.11 -5.76
CA THR A 249 -9.43 -10.96 -4.85
C THR A 249 -10.56 -10.97 -3.82
N ASN A 250 -10.30 -10.33 -2.69
CA ASN A 250 -11.31 -9.98 -1.69
C ASN A 250 -10.97 -8.62 -1.04
N ARG A 251 -11.81 -8.16 -0.09
CA ARG A 251 -11.57 -6.89 0.62
C ARG A 251 -10.26 -6.86 1.42
N SER A 252 -9.71 -7.99 1.78
CA SER A 252 -8.40 -8.07 2.46
C SER A 252 -7.21 -8.06 1.50
N THR A 253 -7.43 -8.02 0.17
CA THR A 253 -6.39 -7.77 -0.84
C THR A 253 -6.06 -6.27 -0.81
N TYR A 254 -4.95 -5.90 -0.14
CA TYR A 254 -4.68 -4.51 0.26
C TYR A 254 -3.25 -4.07 -0.05
N SER A 255 -2.99 -2.75 -0.17
CA SER A 255 -1.66 -2.16 -0.30
C SER A 255 -0.87 -2.76 -1.48
N ALA A 256 0.32 -3.35 -1.29
CA ALA A 256 1.10 -3.96 -2.37
C ALA A 256 0.34 -5.08 -3.11
N ALA A 257 -0.65 -5.74 -2.48
CA ALA A 257 -1.52 -6.69 -3.16
C ALA A 257 -2.54 -5.99 -4.06
N ASN A 258 -3.06 -4.84 -3.67
CA ASN A 258 -3.86 -3.97 -4.53
C ASN A 258 -3.05 -3.49 -5.74
N GLU A 259 -1.79 -3.10 -5.53
CA GLU A 259 -0.86 -2.75 -6.61
C GLU A 259 -0.62 -3.92 -7.57
N PHE A 260 -0.43 -5.15 -7.04
CA PHE A 260 -0.32 -6.35 -7.87
C PHE A 260 -1.56 -6.56 -8.74
N VAL A 261 -2.76 -6.42 -8.17
CA VAL A 261 -4.02 -6.53 -8.91
C VAL A 261 -4.12 -5.46 -10.01
N LYS A 262 -3.69 -4.22 -9.72
CA LYS A 262 -3.60 -3.14 -10.69
C LYS A 262 -2.70 -3.52 -11.88
N TYR A 263 -1.50 -4.04 -11.61
CA TYR A 263 -0.58 -4.51 -12.63
C TYR A 263 -1.20 -5.62 -13.48
N MET A 264 -1.74 -6.64 -12.84
CA MET A 264 -2.32 -7.79 -13.53
C MET A 264 -3.55 -7.42 -14.36
N LYS A 265 -4.39 -6.51 -13.87
CA LYS A 265 -5.54 -5.99 -14.63
C LYS A 265 -5.08 -5.22 -15.88
N THR A 266 -4.03 -4.40 -15.76
CA THR A 266 -3.40 -3.69 -16.90
C THR A 266 -2.82 -4.66 -17.91
N LEU A 267 -2.29 -5.81 -17.46
CA LEU A 267 -1.76 -6.88 -18.34
C LEU A 267 -2.86 -7.80 -18.91
N GLY A 268 -4.15 -7.51 -18.67
CA GLY A 268 -5.26 -8.24 -19.26
C GLY A 268 -5.69 -9.50 -18.47
N ALA A 269 -5.24 -9.68 -17.23
CA ALA A 269 -5.72 -10.76 -16.38
C ALA A 269 -7.20 -10.54 -16.00
N THR A 270 -7.98 -11.64 -15.90
CA THR A 270 -9.35 -11.61 -15.41
C THR A 270 -9.33 -11.55 -13.88
N ILE A 271 -9.85 -10.48 -13.29
CA ILE A 271 -9.97 -10.33 -11.83
C ILE A 271 -11.32 -10.89 -11.37
N ILE A 272 -11.31 -11.83 -10.42
CA ILE A 272 -12.51 -12.54 -9.95
C ILE A 272 -12.61 -12.45 -8.43
N GLY A 273 -13.80 -12.24 -7.94
CA GLY A 273 -14.11 -12.18 -6.51
C GLY A 273 -14.74 -10.86 -6.10
N ASP A 274 -14.34 -10.30 -4.98
CA ASP A 274 -14.81 -8.98 -4.54
C ASP A 274 -13.79 -7.88 -4.88
N LYS A 275 -14.23 -6.64 -4.80
CA LYS A 275 -13.40 -5.44 -4.85
C LYS A 275 -12.24 -5.57 -3.87
N THR A 276 -11.04 -5.15 -4.27
CA THR A 276 -9.90 -5.10 -3.36
C THR A 276 -10.12 -4.06 -2.25
N GLY A 277 -9.32 -4.13 -1.20
CA GLY A 277 -9.39 -3.19 -0.08
C GLY A 277 -8.76 -1.82 -0.35
N GLY A 278 -8.00 -1.68 -1.45
CA GLY A 278 -7.34 -0.42 -1.77
C GLY A 278 -5.98 -0.22 -1.09
N GLY A 279 -5.77 0.98 -0.51
CA GLY A 279 -4.50 1.35 0.11
C GLY A 279 -3.43 1.74 -0.91
N ALA A 280 -3.77 2.68 -1.79
CA ALA A 280 -2.90 3.16 -2.87
C ALA A 280 -1.98 4.32 -2.46
N GLY A 281 -1.77 4.53 -1.16
CA GLY A 281 -0.82 5.51 -0.63
C GLY A 281 0.40 4.81 -0.06
N MET A 282 1.61 5.09 -0.58
CA MET A 282 2.83 4.59 0.06
C MET A 282 2.94 5.19 1.47
N PRO A 283 2.98 4.37 2.53
CA PRO A 283 2.96 4.88 3.88
C PRO A 283 4.35 5.36 4.35
N PHE A 284 4.31 6.43 5.14
CA PHE A 284 5.43 6.94 5.91
C PHE A 284 5.07 6.97 7.40
N SER A 285 6.03 7.23 8.24
CA SER A 285 5.83 7.32 9.70
C SER A 285 6.54 8.54 10.25
N ASN A 286 5.95 9.08 11.33
CA ASN A 286 6.50 10.14 12.14
C ASN A 286 6.27 9.81 13.61
N GLU A 287 6.76 10.62 14.54
CA GLU A 287 6.65 10.42 15.98
C GLU A 287 6.06 11.67 16.64
N LEU A 288 5.20 11.46 17.62
CA LEU A 288 4.62 12.52 18.46
C LEU A 288 5.58 12.88 19.61
N PRO A 289 5.42 14.06 20.25
CA PRO A 289 6.26 14.47 21.38
C PRO A 289 6.31 13.48 22.55
N ASN A 290 5.27 12.67 22.71
CA ASN A 290 5.22 11.62 23.74
C ASN A 290 5.83 10.26 23.32
N GLY A 291 6.42 10.18 22.12
CA GLY A 291 7.04 8.97 21.58
C GLY A 291 6.07 8.01 20.90
N TRP A 292 4.80 8.38 20.69
CA TRP A 292 3.88 7.54 19.92
C TRP A 292 4.13 7.68 18.42
N GLY A 293 4.16 6.54 17.74
CA GLY A 293 4.34 6.52 16.29
C GLY A 293 3.03 6.79 15.55
N VAL A 294 3.06 7.67 14.57
CA VAL A 294 1.96 7.87 13.62
C VAL A 294 2.40 7.41 12.23
N ARG A 295 1.56 6.60 11.57
CA ARG A 295 1.74 6.14 10.20
C ARG A 295 0.64 6.69 9.33
N PHE A 296 0.95 7.06 8.09
CA PHE A 296 0.00 7.68 7.16
C PHE A 296 0.41 7.46 5.70
N SER A 297 -0.55 7.54 4.78
CA SER A 297 -0.32 7.53 3.34
C SER A 297 0.30 8.86 2.89
N ALA A 298 1.48 8.84 2.26
CA ALA A 298 2.22 10.05 1.87
C ALA A 298 2.40 10.21 0.36
N CYS A 299 2.47 9.11 -0.41
CA CYS A 299 2.68 9.15 -1.86
C CYS A 299 1.51 8.46 -2.56
N PRO A 300 0.60 9.21 -3.19
CA PRO A 300 -0.54 8.62 -3.87
C PRO A 300 -0.11 7.90 -5.14
N MET A 301 -0.69 6.71 -5.36
CA MET A 301 -0.47 5.88 -6.54
C MET A 301 -1.77 5.76 -7.33
N TYR A 302 -1.65 5.72 -8.65
CA TYR A 302 -2.75 5.74 -9.59
C TYR A 302 -2.61 4.58 -10.60
N ASP A 303 -3.71 4.22 -11.24
CA ASP A 303 -3.69 3.27 -12.36
C ASP A 303 -3.08 3.91 -13.64
N ASN A 304 -3.00 3.14 -14.72
CA ASN A 304 -2.50 3.61 -16.02
C ASN A 304 -3.42 4.63 -16.72
N HIS A 305 -4.63 4.86 -16.21
CA HIS A 305 -5.58 5.89 -16.62
C HIS A 305 -5.60 7.08 -15.65
N GLN A 306 -4.68 7.13 -14.68
CA GLN A 306 -4.56 8.16 -13.65
C GLN A 306 -5.73 8.18 -12.64
N ASN A 307 -6.48 7.09 -12.50
CA ASN A 307 -7.50 6.98 -11.47
C ASN A 307 -6.87 6.50 -10.15
N SER A 308 -7.34 7.05 -9.03
CA SER A 308 -6.95 6.56 -7.71
C SER A 308 -7.50 5.15 -7.46
N THR A 309 -6.67 4.28 -6.92
CA THR A 309 -7.07 2.94 -6.47
C THR A 309 -7.11 2.83 -4.93
N GLU A 310 -7.16 3.96 -4.24
CA GLU A 310 -7.21 4.03 -2.77
C GLU A 310 -8.41 3.29 -2.19
N PHE A 311 -9.57 3.38 -2.82
CA PHE A 311 -10.78 2.67 -2.39
C PHE A 311 -10.95 1.29 -3.03
N GLY A 312 -9.89 0.74 -3.61
CA GLY A 312 -9.87 -0.59 -4.20
C GLY A 312 -10.16 -0.63 -5.70
N ILE A 313 -9.93 -1.82 -6.26
CA ILE A 313 -10.09 -2.14 -7.68
C ILE A 313 -11.28 -3.07 -7.83
N GLU A 314 -12.24 -2.70 -8.67
CA GLU A 314 -13.38 -3.55 -9.00
C GLU A 314 -12.91 -4.78 -9.79
N PRO A 315 -13.43 -5.98 -9.46
CA PRO A 315 -13.15 -7.19 -10.22
C PRO A 315 -13.78 -7.12 -11.62
N THR A 316 -13.25 -7.92 -12.55
CA THR A 316 -13.87 -8.16 -13.86
C THR A 316 -15.13 -8.97 -13.72
N ILE A 317 -15.11 -9.95 -12.81
CA ILE A 317 -16.25 -10.81 -12.48
C ILE A 317 -16.45 -10.76 -10.97
N LYS A 318 -17.51 -10.07 -10.55
CA LYS A 318 -17.89 -10.03 -9.14
C LYS A 318 -18.52 -11.36 -8.73
N THR A 319 -17.94 -11.99 -7.73
CA THR A 319 -18.38 -13.29 -7.22
C THR A 319 -18.10 -13.37 -5.73
N ASP A 320 -19.12 -13.71 -4.94
CA ASP A 320 -18.99 -14.01 -3.51
C ASP A 320 -19.07 -15.52 -3.28
N ILE A 321 -18.46 -16.01 -2.20
CA ILE A 321 -18.63 -17.40 -1.76
C ILE A 321 -20.09 -17.59 -1.37
N GLN A 322 -20.80 -18.48 -2.11
CA GLN A 322 -22.20 -18.78 -1.84
C GLN A 322 -22.32 -19.75 -0.66
N SER A 323 -23.27 -19.50 0.25
CA SER A 323 -23.49 -20.35 1.43
C SER A 323 -23.81 -21.80 1.06
N SER A 324 -24.53 -22.02 -0.03
CA SER A 324 -24.84 -23.37 -0.54
C SER A 324 -23.61 -24.13 -1.03
N ASP A 325 -22.62 -23.42 -1.60
CA ASP A 325 -21.37 -24.00 -2.06
C ASP A 325 -20.44 -24.25 -0.87
N PHE A 326 -20.37 -23.28 0.05
CA PHE A 326 -19.58 -23.43 1.27
C PHE A 326 -19.98 -24.66 2.09
N GLN A 327 -21.28 -24.93 2.24
CA GLN A 327 -21.79 -26.13 2.89
C GLN A 327 -21.34 -27.43 2.20
N LYS A 328 -21.14 -27.40 0.88
CA LYS A 328 -20.61 -28.52 0.09
C LYS A 328 -19.08 -28.54 0.04
N GLN A 329 -18.42 -27.63 0.80
CA GLN A 329 -16.98 -27.41 0.77
C GLN A 329 -16.47 -27.02 -0.63
N ILE A 330 -17.22 -26.17 -1.33
CA ILE A 330 -16.89 -25.62 -2.65
C ILE A 330 -16.58 -24.13 -2.47
N ASP A 331 -15.50 -23.66 -3.08
CA ASP A 331 -15.15 -22.24 -3.18
C ASP A 331 -15.70 -21.68 -4.48
N THR A 332 -16.83 -20.98 -4.41
CA THR A 332 -17.52 -20.41 -5.58
C THR A 332 -16.59 -19.53 -6.44
N ILE A 333 -15.62 -18.84 -5.83
CA ILE A 333 -14.71 -17.95 -6.54
C ILE A 333 -13.69 -18.76 -7.34
N ILE A 334 -13.13 -19.84 -6.77
CA ILE A 334 -12.24 -20.76 -7.48
C ILE A 334 -13.00 -21.48 -8.62
N GLU A 335 -14.21 -21.96 -8.35
CA GLU A 335 -15.04 -22.62 -9.38
C GLU A 335 -15.40 -21.68 -10.53
N THR A 336 -15.65 -20.40 -10.22
CA THR A 336 -15.84 -19.39 -11.26
C THR A 336 -14.60 -19.27 -12.14
N ALA A 337 -13.40 -19.29 -11.56
CA ALA A 337 -12.16 -19.24 -12.33
C ALA A 337 -11.97 -20.47 -13.23
N PHE A 338 -12.41 -21.66 -12.81
CA PHE A 338 -12.40 -22.87 -13.64
C PHE A 338 -13.27 -22.76 -14.90
N SER A 339 -14.34 -21.96 -14.84
CA SER A 339 -15.27 -21.78 -15.96
C SER A 339 -14.79 -20.80 -17.04
N ILE A 340 -13.70 -20.03 -16.77
CA ILE A 340 -13.16 -19.05 -17.71
C ILE A 340 -12.38 -19.77 -18.82
N LYS A 341 -12.97 -19.81 -20.02
CA LYS A 341 -12.39 -20.43 -21.23
C LYS A 341 -11.45 -19.51 -21.99
#